data_c464781dde4098da437714d1dfdb78ce
#
_entry.id   c464781dde4098da437714d1dfdb78ce
#
_cell.length_a   1.000
_cell.length_b   1.000
_cell.length_c   1.000
_cell.angle_alpha   90.00
_cell.angle_beta   90.00
_cell.angle_gamma   90.00
#
_symmetry.space_group_name_H-M   'P 1'
#
loop_
_entity.id
_entity.type
_entity.pdbx_description
1 polymer ?
#
loop_
_entity_poly.entity_id
_entity_poly.type
_entity_poly.pdbx_seq_one_letter_code
_entity_poly.pdbx_strand_id
1 'polypeptide(L)'
;MSNLKTVSYLALASLSLGLNACQKQEQAQQSAAVEAAPAQEVKTIAIGFQKSALNLLVARDEKFLEQEFPNAKIEWKEFPAGPQMLEALAVGAVDYGYVGNTPPIFAQAAGKDLNYVGYEVSADKSLALVVPEQSNIQNIEDLKGKRIALQKGSNAHEFLSKILAKAGLSWTDIQPIWLPPADARAAFDKKSVDAWAVWDPFLAAAELHGQARVVTKTGDFDKTYAFYIANPKFVTAHPQATEGVLKALNQADQWIVKNQTQALHTYQKSTGLPADVAKYAFDRRLKPSPVQPLTTEVIQSQQNIADQFQQLGLIPNKIHVQPIVWTANSH
;
A
#
# COMPACT_ATOMS: atom_id res chain seq x y z
N MET A 1 46.91 -22.10 65.16
CA MET A 1 48.33 -22.30 64.94
C MET A 1 48.73 -21.38 63.81
N SER A 2 49.29 -20.20 64.20
CA SER A 2 50.71 -19.85 64.03
C SER A 2 50.99 -19.47 62.58
N ASN A 3 51.53 -18.34 62.15
CA ASN A 3 52.22 -17.14 62.66
C ASN A 3 52.25 -16.16 61.44
N LEU A 4 51.86 -14.91 61.50
CA LEU A 4 52.66 -13.76 61.91
C LEU A 4 54.06 -13.64 61.27
N LYS A 5 54.28 -12.65 60.38
CA LYS A 5 55.36 -11.66 60.52
C LYS A 5 55.23 -10.46 59.61
N THR A 6 55.08 -9.37 60.28
CA THR A 6 55.27 -7.98 59.91
C THR A 6 56.73 -7.66 59.64
N VAL A 7 57.07 -6.80 58.67
CA VAL A 7 58.22 -5.87 58.76
C VAL A 7 57.87 -4.59 58.03
N SER A 8 57.80 -3.47 58.76
CA SER A 8 57.87 -2.08 58.34
C SER A 8 59.30 -1.66 58.06
N TYR A 9 59.54 -0.78 57.10
CA TYR A 9 60.60 0.23 57.17
C TYR A 9 60.17 1.55 56.57
N LEU A 10 60.54 2.60 57.29
CA LEU A 10 60.23 4.00 57.17
C LEU A 10 61.18 4.73 56.20
N ALA A 11 60.62 5.82 55.61
CA ALA A 11 61.18 7.15 55.38
C ALA A 11 62.29 7.40 54.34
N LEU A 12 62.08 8.32 53.44
CA LEU A 12 62.67 9.65 53.56
C LEU A 12 62.05 10.59 52.53
N ALA A 13 61.70 11.80 53.01
CA ALA A 13 61.22 12.93 52.21
C ALA A 13 62.35 13.63 51.44
N SER A 14 62.05 14.11 50.27
CA SER A 14 62.74 15.28 49.71
C SER A 14 61.80 16.15 48.90
N LEU A 15 61.68 17.36 49.39
CA LEU A 15 60.91 18.49 48.92
C LEU A 15 61.71 19.13 47.75
N SER A 16 61.10 19.30 46.58
CA SER A 16 61.57 20.30 45.57
C SER A 16 60.38 20.98 44.91
N LEU A 17 60.28 22.28 45.18
CA LEU A 17 59.41 23.19 44.47
C LEU A 17 59.90 23.36 43.04
N GLY A 18 58.96 23.37 42.08
CA GLY A 18 59.26 23.69 40.65
C GLY A 18 57.98 24.06 39.89
N LEU A 19 57.67 25.34 39.95
CA LEU A 19 57.06 26.21 38.95
C LEU A 19 55.95 25.67 37.99
N ASN A 20 54.82 26.32 38.11
CA ASN A 20 53.68 26.39 37.20
C ASN A 20 54.07 26.58 35.73
N ALA A 21 53.59 25.77 34.86
CA ALA A 21 53.32 26.13 33.46
C ALA A 21 51.95 25.60 33.10
N CYS A 22 50.97 26.49 32.95
CA CYS A 22 49.67 26.23 32.35
C CYS A 22 49.87 25.73 30.90
N GLN A 23 49.64 24.45 30.64
CA GLN A 23 49.35 23.97 29.29
C GLN A 23 47.88 23.61 29.22
N LYS A 24 47.13 24.51 28.55
CA LYS A 24 45.81 24.19 28.03
C LYS A 24 45.94 23.01 27.07
N GLN A 25 45.49 21.85 27.51
CA GLN A 25 45.27 20.72 26.63
C GLN A 25 43.92 20.91 25.96
N GLU A 26 43.98 21.44 24.73
CA GLU A 26 42.84 21.35 23.78
C GLU A 26 42.58 19.85 23.51
N GLN A 27 41.57 19.32 24.17
CA GLN A 27 40.96 18.08 23.74
C GLN A 27 40.25 18.35 22.41
N ALA A 28 40.93 18.08 21.32
CA ALA A 28 40.30 17.89 20.02
C ALA A 28 39.31 16.70 20.17
N GLN A 29 38.04 17.00 20.32
CA GLN A 29 36.96 16.06 20.09
C GLN A 29 37.03 15.65 18.62
N GLN A 30 37.70 14.56 18.35
CA GLN A 30 37.60 13.83 17.11
C GLN A 30 36.15 13.30 17.05
N SER A 31 35.29 14.09 16.44
CA SER A 31 33.99 13.62 15.94
C SER A 31 34.30 12.47 14.97
N ALA A 32 34.18 11.24 15.45
CA ALA A 32 34.16 10.08 14.60
C ALA A 32 32.93 10.24 13.69
N ALA A 33 33.14 10.71 12.47
CA ALA A 33 32.16 10.54 11.43
C ALA A 33 31.91 9.03 11.35
N VAL A 34 30.72 8.60 11.74
CA VAL A 34 30.22 7.26 11.46
C VAL A 34 30.18 7.18 9.94
N GLU A 35 31.19 6.59 9.35
CA GLU A 35 31.23 6.26 7.93
C GLU A 35 30.07 5.32 7.68
N ALA A 36 29.00 5.84 7.06
CA ALA A 36 27.84 5.05 6.69
C ALA A 36 28.34 3.89 5.85
N ALA A 37 28.07 2.66 6.29
CA ALA A 37 28.42 1.46 5.53
C ALA A 37 27.90 1.65 4.08
N PRO A 38 28.70 1.27 3.06
CA PRO A 38 28.28 1.45 1.67
C PRO A 38 26.94 0.76 1.48
N ALA A 39 25.95 1.52 0.98
CA ALA A 39 24.62 1.01 0.72
C ALA A 39 24.73 -0.25 -0.15
N GLN A 40 24.22 -1.36 0.34
CA GLN A 40 24.33 -2.64 -0.35
C GLN A 40 23.59 -2.53 -1.69
N GLU A 41 24.29 -2.76 -2.80
CA GLU A 41 23.72 -2.66 -4.15
C GLU A 41 22.54 -3.61 -4.29
N VAL A 42 21.39 -3.09 -4.73
CA VAL A 42 20.17 -3.88 -4.93
C VAL A 42 20.35 -4.76 -6.16
N LYS A 43 20.29 -6.08 -6.00
CA LYS A 43 20.40 -7.03 -7.12
C LYS A 43 19.09 -7.37 -7.79
N THR A 44 18.00 -7.37 -7.02
CA THR A 44 16.66 -7.70 -7.51
C THR A 44 15.62 -6.86 -6.77
N ILE A 45 14.61 -6.37 -7.49
CA ILE A 45 13.43 -5.70 -6.95
C ILE A 45 12.19 -6.39 -7.51
N ALA A 46 11.39 -7.00 -6.64
CA ALA A 46 10.15 -7.68 -7.02
C ALA A 46 8.96 -6.75 -6.81
N ILE A 47 8.25 -6.43 -7.88
CA ILE A 47 7.10 -5.51 -7.91
C ILE A 47 5.80 -6.27 -8.09
N GLY A 48 4.90 -6.17 -7.12
CA GLY A 48 3.54 -6.69 -7.18
C GLY A 48 2.57 -5.66 -7.77
N PHE A 49 1.80 -6.06 -8.78
CA PHE A 49 0.84 -5.15 -9.41
C PHE A 49 -0.51 -5.83 -9.69
N GLN A 50 -1.51 -5.01 -9.94
CA GLN A 50 -2.86 -5.40 -10.35
C GLN A 50 -3.23 -4.67 -11.66
N LYS A 51 -4.21 -5.17 -12.38
CA LYS A 51 -4.72 -4.51 -13.61
C LYS A 51 -5.20 -3.07 -13.39
N SER A 52 -5.53 -2.72 -12.15
CA SER A 52 -5.90 -1.35 -11.76
C SER A 52 -4.73 -0.38 -11.59
N ALA A 53 -3.47 -0.85 -11.50
CA ALA A 53 -2.30 -0.05 -11.16
C ALA A 53 -1.65 0.57 -12.40
N LEU A 54 -2.26 1.59 -13.02
CA LEU A 54 -1.80 2.17 -14.29
C LEU A 54 -0.35 2.66 -14.22
N ASN A 55 0.05 3.35 -13.13
CA ASN A 55 1.41 3.87 -12.98
C ASN A 55 2.45 2.73 -13.01
N LEU A 56 2.16 1.58 -12.38
CA LEU A 56 3.03 0.41 -12.44
C LEU A 56 3.04 -0.24 -13.83
N LEU A 57 1.91 -0.31 -14.52
CA LEU A 57 1.83 -0.87 -15.86
C LEU A 57 2.66 -0.05 -16.86
N VAL A 58 2.59 1.28 -16.77
CA VAL A 58 3.39 2.19 -17.58
C VAL A 58 4.87 2.14 -17.17
N ALA A 59 5.17 2.14 -15.86
CA ALA A 59 6.55 2.02 -15.37
C ALA A 59 7.24 0.75 -15.90
N ARG A 60 6.50 -0.35 -16.00
CA ARG A 60 6.97 -1.62 -16.57
C ARG A 60 7.22 -1.52 -18.08
N ASP A 61 6.23 -1.03 -18.85
CA ASP A 61 6.29 -1.00 -20.31
C ASP A 61 7.37 0.00 -20.81
N GLU A 62 7.50 1.16 -20.15
CA GLU A 62 8.49 2.21 -20.45
C GLU A 62 9.84 1.99 -19.72
N LYS A 63 9.95 0.92 -18.90
CA LYS A 63 11.17 0.52 -18.17
C LYS A 63 11.72 1.59 -17.24
N PHE A 64 10.87 2.36 -16.56
CA PHE A 64 11.33 3.42 -15.68
C PHE A 64 12.07 2.87 -14.44
N LEU A 65 11.68 1.68 -13.94
CA LEU A 65 12.42 1.05 -12.85
C LEU A 65 13.78 0.50 -13.30
N GLU A 66 13.84 -0.10 -14.48
CA GLU A 66 15.09 -0.59 -15.07
C GLU A 66 16.06 0.56 -15.39
N GLN A 67 15.55 1.75 -15.73
CA GLN A 67 16.36 2.96 -15.94
C GLN A 67 16.86 3.52 -14.59
N GLU A 68 16.05 3.51 -13.55
CA GLU A 68 16.45 3.97 -12.22
C GLU A 68 17.43 2.98 -11.54
N PHE A 69 17.29 1.68 -11.81
CA PHE A 69 18.11 0.61 -11.24
C PHE A 69 18.80 -0.23 -12.31
N PRO A 70 19.77 0.33 -13.05
CA PRO A 70 20.35 -0.35 -14.24
C PRO A 70 21.10 -1.66 -13.90
N ASN A 71 21.53 -1.82 -12.65
CA ASN A 71 22.24 -3.02 -12.18
C ASN A 71 21.32 -4.02 -11.46
N ALA A 72 20.04 -3.69 -11.27
CA ALA A 72 19.07 -4.56 -10.61
C ALA A 72 18.19 -5.28 -11.63
N LYS A 73 17.84 -6.53 -11.33
CA LYS A 73 16.78 -7.25 -12.03
C LYS A 73 15.43 -6.80 -11.47
N ILE A 74 14.55 -6.26 -12.31
CA ILE A 74 13.18 -5.94 -11.94
C ILE A 74 12.28 -7.12 -12.25
N GLU A 75 11.61 -7.68 -11.24
CA GLU A 75 10.65 -8.78 -11.38
C GLU A 75 9.22 -8.26 -11.20
N TRP A 76 8.39 -8.46 -12.22
CA TRP A 76 6.99 -8.03 -12.23
C TRP A 76 6.07 -9.21 -11.95
N LYS A 77 5.21 -9.10 -10.92
CA LYS A 77 4.28 -10.15 -10.49
C LYS A 77 2.86 -9.63 -10.44
N GLU A 78 1.98 -10.21 -11.28
CA GLU A 78 0.57 -9.83 -11.32
C GLU A 78 -0.24 -10.58 -10.25
N PHE A 79 -1.15 -9.85 -9.58
CA PHE A 79 -2.06 -10.40 -8.59
C PHE A 79 -3.51 -10.01 -8.91
N PRO A 80 -4.49 -10.88 -8.60
CA PRO A 80 -5.90 -10.60 -8.88
C PRO A 80 -6.46 -9.47 -8.01
N ALA A 81 -5.94 -9.30 -6.78
CA ALA A 81 -6.36 -8.28 -5.83
C ALA A 81 -5.28 -8.03 -4.75
N GLY A 82 -5.46 -6.95 -3.96
CA GLY A 82 -4.52 -6.54 -2.92
C GLY A 82 -4.23 -7.57 -1.83
N PRO A 83 -5.22 -8.30 -1.29
CA PRO A 83 -4.95 -9.31 -0.27
C PRO A 83 -3.92 -10.34 -0.72
N GLN A 84 -4.02 -10.91 -1.93
CA GLN A 84 -3.07 -11.89 -2.44
C GLN A 84 -1.67 -11.29 -2.66
N MET A 85 -1.59 -10.01 -3.08
CA MET A 85 -0.31 -9.32 -3.20
C MET A 85 0.37 -9.16 -1.82
N LEU A 86 -0.39 -8.82 -0.78
CA LEU A 86 0.16 -8.68 0.58
C LEU A 86 0.55 -10.02 1.22
N GLU A 87 -0.09 -11.14 0.85
CA GLU A 87 0.39 -12.48 1.20
C GLU A 87 1.80 -12.72 0.62
N ALA A 88 2.01 -12.40 -0.65
CA ALA A 88 3.31 -12.54 -1.30
C ALA A 88 4.37 -11.58 -0.72
N LEU A 89 3.98 -10.36 -0.36
CA LEU A 89 4.86 -9.39 0.30
C LEU A 89 5.29 -9.89 1.70
N ALA A 90 4.38 -10.44 2.48
CA ALA A 90 4.66 -10.93 3.83
C ALA A 90 5.68 -12.07 3.85
N VAL A 91 5.75 -12.89 2.81
CA VAL A 91 6.75 -13.98 2.68
C VAL A 91 8.00 -13.56 1.91
N GLY A 92 8.12 -12.27 1.55
CA GLY A 92 9.29 -11.74 0.82
C GLY A 92 9.34 -12.14 -0.66
N ALA A 93 8.24 -12.60 -1.24
CA ALA A 93 8.15 -12.86 -2.67
C ALA A 93 7.93 -11.59 -3.50
N VAL A 94 7.54 -10.49 -2.86
CA VAL A 94 7.35 -9.15 -3.41
C VAL A 94 7.99 -8.15 -2.46
N ASP A 95 8.71 -7.17 -3.00
CA ASP A 95 9.34 -6.09 -2.23
C ASP A 95 8.46 -4.85 -2.18
N TYR A 96 7.79 -4.51 -3.28
CA TYR A 96 6.85 -3.39 -3.39
C TYR A 96 5.58 -3.80 -4.11
N GLY A 97 4.46 -3.19 -3.73
CA GLY A 97 3.22 -3.43 -4.44
C GLY A 97 2.18 -2.34 -4.23
N TYR A 98 1.19 -2.32 -5.13
CA TYR A 98 0.06 -1.40 -5.11
C TYR A 98 -1.19 -2.10 -4.58
N VAL A 99 -1.91 -1.42 -3.69
CA VAL A 99 -3.16 -1.93 -3.08
C VAL A 99 -4.16 -0.80 -2.83
N GLY A 100 -5.44 -1.14 -2.65
CA GLY A 100 -6.42 -0.22 -2.09
C GLY A 100 -6.18 0.04 -0.58
N ASN A 101 -7.06 0.82 0.02
CA ASN A 101 -6.97 1.21 1.43
C ASN A 101 -7.10 0.04 2.43
N THR A 102 -7.92 -0.94 2.13
CA THR A 102 -8.33 -1.99 3.08
C THR A 102 -7.34 -3.15 3.23
N PRO A 103 -6.69 -3.66 2.16
CA PRO A 103 -5.79 -4.81 2.28
C PRO A 103 -4.69 -4.65 3.34
N PRO A 104 -4.02 -3.49 3.50
CA PRO A 104 -2.98 -3.32 4.52
C PRO A 104 -3.53 -3.43 5.94
N ILE A 105 -4.77 -2.99 6.18
CA ILE A 105 -5.43 -3.09 7.50
C ILE A 105 -5.63 -4.56 7.88
N PHE A 106 -6.15 -5.38 6.97
CA PHE A 106 -6.32 -6.81 7.22
C PHE A 106 -4.98 -7.54 7.39
N ALA A 107 -3.97 -7.19 6.59
CA ALA A 107 -2.64 -7.78 6.70
C ALA A 107 -1.99 -7.45 8.05
N GLN A 108 -2.02 -6.19 8.48
CA GLN A 108 -1.52 -5.76 9.78
C GLN A 108 -2.28 -6.42 10.94
N ALA A 109 -3.61 -6.48 10.87
CA ALA A 109 -4.44 -7.15 11.88
C ALA A 109 -4.18 -8.66 11.98
N ALA A 110 -3.71 -9.27 10.89
CA ALA A 110 -3.25 -10.66 10.84
C ALA A 110 -1.77 -10.83 11.27
N GLY A 111 -1.13 -9.78 11.80
CA GLY A 111 0.26 -9.82 12.27
C GLY A 111 1.31 -9.85 11.16
N LYS A 112 0.97 -9.41 9.94
CA LYS A 112 1.93 -9.33 8.83
C LYS A 112 2.66 -8.00 8.85
N ASP A 113 3.98 -8.05 8.68
CA ASP A 113 4.81 -6.86 8.60
C ASP A 113 4.70 -6.22 7.21
N LEU A 114 4.53 -4.89 7.21
CA LEU A 114 4.49 -4.07 6.01
C LEU A 114 4.80 -2.60 6.33
N ASN A 115 5.27 -1.84 5.33
CA ASN A 115 5.39 -0.40 5.43
C ASN A 115 4.53 0.30 4.36
N TYR A 116 3.82 1.36 4.76
CA TYR A 116 3.24 2.31 3.81
C TYR A 116 4.35 3.24 3.32
N VAL A 117 4.64 3.24 2.03
CA VAL A 117 5.72 4.05 1.44
C VAL A 117 5.22 5.20 0.57
N GLY A 118 3.97 5.16 0.15
CA GLY A 118 3.35 6.22 -0.64
C GLY A 118 1.85 5.99 -0.82
N TYR A 119 1.15 7.01 -1.29
CA TYR A 119 -0.26 6.91 -1.64
C TYR A 119 -0.59 7.69 -2.91
N GLU A 120 -1.71 7.35 -3.51
CA GLU A 120 -2.38 8.15 -4.54
C GLU A 120 -3.86 8.33 -4.20
N VAL A 121 -4.48 9.38 -4.74
CA VAL A 121 -5.91 9.60 -4.60
C VAL A 121 -6.66 8.69 -5.56
N SER A 122 -7.66 7.97 -5.08
CA SER A 122 -8.51 7.14 -5.92
C SER A 122 -9.54 7.99 -6.67
N ALA A 123 -9.87 7.59 -7.90
CA ALA A 123 -10.92 8.27 -8.66
C ALA A 123 -12.32 7.93 -8.12
N ASP A 124 -13.18 8.94 -8.01
CA ASP A 124 -14.51 8.84 -7.40
C ASP A 124 -15.47 7.85 -8.08
N LYS A 125 -15.16 7.47 -9.32
CA LYS A 125 -16.00 6.58 -10.14
C LYS A 125 -15.36 5.21 -10.40
N SER A 126 -14.21 4.93 -9.78
CA SER A 126 -13.45 3.72 -10.08
C SER A 126 -13.85 2.49 -9.26
N LEU A 127 -14.74 2.64 -8.30
CA LEU A 127 -15.29 1.57 -7.45
C LEU A 127 -16.78 1.85 -7.24
N ALA A 128 -17.62 0.85 -7.46
CA ALA A 128 -19.07 0.96 -7.36
C ALA A 128 -19.71 -0.34 -6.86
N LEU A 129 -20.95 -0.22 -6.38
CA LEU A 129 -21.90 -1.31 -6.22
C LEU A 129 -22.76 -1.36 -7.47
N VAL A 130 -22.73 -2.48 -8.18
CA VAL A 130 -23.53 -2.70 -9.38
C VAL A 130 -24.54 -3.82 -9.18
N VAL A 131 -25.64 -3.73 -9.92
CA VAL A 131 -26.70 -4.73 -9.99
C VAL A 131 -27.01 -5.04 -11.45
N PRO A 132 -27.61 -6.19 -11.78
CA PRO A 132 -28.14 -6.41 -13.14
C PRO A 132 -29.08 -5.28 -13.56
N GLU A 133 -29.07 -4.89 -14.82
CA GLU A 133 -29.86 -3.78 -15.38
C GLU A 133 -31.34 -3.85 -14.97
N GLN A 134 -31.92 -5.08 -15.02
CA GLN A 134 -33.31 -5.35 -14.67
C GLN A 134 -33.55 -5.68 -13.19
N SER A 135 -32.58 -5.38 -12.31
CA SER A 135 -32.71 -5.67 -10.88
C SER A 135 -33.78 -4.80 -10.22
N ASN A 136 -34.49 -5.38 -9.26
CA ASN A 136 -35.43 -4.67 -8.39
C ASN A 136 -34.72 -3.83 -7.30
N ILE A 137 -33.41 -3.96 -7.13
CA ILE A 137 -32.62 -3.12 -6.22
C ILE A 137 -32.46 -1.76 -6.85
N GLN A 138 -33.16 -0.75 -6.34
CA GLN A 138 -33.12 0.62 -6.87
C GLN A 138 -32.18 1.53 -6.06
N ASN A 139 -32.05 1.27 -4.77
CA ASN A 139 -31.25 2.04 -3.81
C ASN A 139 -30.53 1.09 -2.81
N ILE A 140 -29.75 1.67 -1.92
CA ILE A 140 -28.92 0.91 -0.97
C ILE A 140 -29.75 0.22 0.14
N GLU A 141 -30.94 0.71 0.44
CA GLU A 141 -31.86 0.12 1.42
C GLU A 141 -32.45 -1.22 0.94
N ASP A 142 -32.52 -1.43 -0.38
CA ASP A 142 -33.00 -2.68 -1.00
C ASP A 142 -32.01 -3.86 -0.87
N LEU A 143 -30.84 -3.62 -0.27
CA LEU A 143 -29.78 -4.65 -0.12
C LEU A 143 -30.09 -5.69 0.96
N LYS A 144 -31.10 -5.47 1.79
CA LYS A 144 -31.45 -6.43 2.85
C LYS A 144 -31.80 -7.80 2.27
N GLY A 145 -31.15 -8.86 2.80
CA GLY A 145 -31.30 -10.24 2.37
C GLY A 145 -30.62 -10.60 1.05
N LYS A 146 -29.96 -9.66 0.37
CA LYS A 146 -29.36 -9.87 -0.97
C LYS A 146 -28.00 -10.56 -0.90
N ARG A 147 -27.71 -11.35 -1.94
CA ARG A 147 -26.39 -11.96 -2.17
C ARG A 147 -25.50 -10.93 -2.86
N ILE A 148 -24.45 -10.51 -2.17
CA ILE A 148 -23.56 -9.46 -2.68
C ILE A 148 -22.16 -10.02 -2.85
N ALA A 149 -21.69 -10.08 -4.11
CA ALA A 149 -20.33 -10.51 -4.41
C ALA A 149 -19.32 -9.41 -4.11
N LEU A 150 -18.17 -9.77 -3.53
CA LEU A 150 -17.04 -8.89 -3.31
C LEU A 150 -15.79 -9.68 -2.92
N GLN A 151 -14.61 -9.08 -3.11
CA GLN A 151 -13.36 -9.63 -2.59
C GLN A 151 -13.19 -9.29 -1.11
N LYS A 152 -13.07 -10.31 -0.25
CA LYS A 152 -12.82 -10.11 1.19
C LYS A 152 -11.48 -9.37 1.41
N GLY A 153 -11.49 -8.37 2.30
CA GLY A 153 -10.30 -7.61 2.66
C GLY A 153 -9.81 -6.63 1.60
N SER A 154 -10.57 -6.40 0.52
CA SER A 154 -10.29 -5.38 -0.49
C SER A 154 -10.98 -4.04 -0.16
N ASN A 155 -10.67 -2.99 -0.94
CA ASN A 155 -11.38 -1.70 -0.86
C ASN A 155 -12.89 -1.82 -1.12
N ALA A 156 -13.35 -2.83 -1.87
CA ALA A 156 -14.77 -3.12 -2.02
C ALA A 156 -15.42 -3.59 -0.71
N HIS A 157 -14.65 -4.21 0.19
CA HIS A 157 -15.13 -4.62 1.51
C HIS A 157 -15.40 -3.40 2.40
N GLU A 158 -14.49 -2.44 2.43
CA GLU A 158 -14.67 -1.16 3.14
C GLU A 158 -15.83 -0.35 2.54
N PHE A 159 -15.88 -0.26 1.21
CA PHE A 159 -16.93 0.45 0.50
C PHE A 159 -18.31 -0.12 0.81
N LEU A 160 -18.47 -1.45 0.80
CA LEU A 160 -19.76 -2.09 1.18
C LEU A 160 -20.08 -1.85 2.66
N SER A 161 -19.08 -1.80 3.56
CA SER A 161 -19.32 -1.44 4.98
C SER A 161 -19.92 -0.04 5.10
N LYS A 162 -19.42 0.93 4.33
CA LYS A 162 -19.98 2.30 4.29
C LYS A 162 -21.41 2.33 3.71
N ILE A 163 -21.66 1.56 2.65
CA ILE A 163 -22.98 1.44 2.06
C ILE A 163 -23.97 0.91 3.08
N LEU A 164 -23.64 -0.20 3.75
CA LEU A 164 -24.50 -0.82 4.76
C LEU A 164 -24.79 0.15 5.92
N ALA A 165 -23.76 0.83 6.45
CA ALA A 165 -23.92 1.82 7.51
C ALA A 165 -24.87 2.95 7.08
N LYS A 166 -24.72 3.48 5.85
CA LYS A 166 -25.59 4.53 5.31
C LYS A 166 -27.04 4.06 5.12
N ALA A 167 -27.23 2.79 4.76
CA ALA A 167 -28.55 2.17 4.61
C ALA A 167 -29.19 1.74 5.95
N GLY A 168 -28.50 1.90 7.09
CA GLY A 168 -28.93 1.41 8.39
C GLY A 168 -28.93 -0.12 8.47
N LEU A 169 -28.13 -0.79 7.66
CA LEU A 169 -27.96 -2.24 7.59
C LEU A 169 -26.64 -2.68 8.24
N SER A 170 -26.59 -3.94 8.63
CA SER A 170 -25.42 -4.63 9.14
C SER A 170 -24.97 -5.75 8.19
N TRP A 171 -23.78 -6.31 8.44
CA TRP A 171 -23.28 -7.47 7.68
C TRP A 171 -24.17 -8.72 7.81
N THR A 172 -24.96 -8.83 8.90
CA THR A 172 -25.92 -9.92 9.12
C THR A 172 -27.22 -9.73 8.36
N ASP A 173 -27.49 -8.54 7.84
CA ASP A 173 -28.67 -8.24 7.02
C ASP A 173 -28.49 -8.59 5.54
N ILE A 174 -27.28 -8.98 5.12
CA ILE A 174 -26.96 -9.38 3.74
C ILE A 174 -26.34 -10.78 3.69
N GLN A 175 -26.15 -11.31 2.48
CA GLN A 175 -25.43 -12.56 2.22
C GLN A 175 -24.15 -12.25 1.44
N PRO A 176 -23.00 -11.99 2.10
CA PRO A 176 -21.76 -11.69 1.39
C PRO A 176 -21.21 -12.95 0.72
N ILE A 177 -20.89 -12.83 -0.58
CA ILE A 177 -20.30 -13.90 -1.38
C ILE A 177 -18.86 -13.49 -1.69
N TRP A 178 -17.92 -14.14 -1.00
CA TRP A 178 -16.49 -13.82 -1.05
C TRP A 178 -15.83 -14.43 -2.29
N LEU A 179 -15.62 -13.63 -3.32
CA LEU A 179 -15.07 -14.08 -4.60
C LEU A 179 -13.99 -13.11 -5.10
N PRO A 180 -12.90 -13.61 -5.72
CA PRO A 180 -12.01 -12.78 -6.52
C PRO A 180 -12.79 -12.12 -7.67
N PRO A 181 -12.30 -10.97 -8.21
CA PRO A 181 -13.06 -10.21 -9.19
C PRO A 181 -13.50 -10.99 -10.44
N ALA A 182 -12.64 -11.88 -10.97
CA ALA A 182 -12.97 -12.69 -12.14
C ALA A 182 -14.09 -13.69 -11.85
N ASP A 183 -14.06 -14.36 -10.69
CA ASP A 183 -15.09 -15.31 -10.27
C ASP A 183 -16.40 -14.59 -9.92
N ALA A 184 -16.28 -13.40 -9.28
CA ALA A 184 -17.42 -12.54 -8.99
C ALA A 184 -18.12 -12.08 -10.28
N ARG A 185 -17.35 -11.76 -11.34
CA ARG A 185 -17.88 -11.45 -12.66
C ARG A 185 -18.68 -12.63 -13.22
N ALA A 186 -18.12 -13.84 -13.17
CA ALA A 186 -18.82 -15.03 -13.65
C ALA A 186 -20.11 -15.33 -12.87
N ALA A 187 -20.10 -15.11 -11.53
CA ALA A 187 -21.27 -15.25 -10.69
C ALA A 187 -22.34 -14.19 -10.99
N PHE A 188 -21.92 -12.95 -11.26
CA PHE A 188 -22.80 -11.85 -11.63
C PHE A 188 -23.48 -12.08 -12.99
N ASP A 189 -22.72 -12.45 -14.01
CA ASP A 189 -23.24 -12.76 -15.35
C ASP A 189 -24.26 -13.93 -15.35
N LYS A 190 -24.04 -14.92 -14.47
CA LYS A 190 -24.96 -16.06 -14.25
C LYS A 190 -26.13 -15.73 -13.32
N LYS A 191 -26.26 -14.50 -12.83
CA LYS A 191 -27.28 -14.08 -11.85
C LYS A 191 -27.27 -14.92 -10.56
N SER A 192 -26.11 -15.49 -10.20
CA SER A 192 -25.92 -16.24 -8.95
C SER A 192 -25.75 -15.32 -7.75
N VAL A 193 -25.55 -14.02 -7.98
CA VAL A 193 -25.51 -12.95 -6.99
C VAL A 193 -26.45 -11.84 -7.44
N ASP A 194 -26.92 -11.05 -6.48
CA ASP A 194 -27.91 -9.99 -6.72
C ASP A 194 -27.25 -8.62 -6.92
N ALA A 195 -26.04 -8.44 -6.37
CA ALA A 195 -25.22 -7.25 -6.51
C ALA A 195 -23.74 -7.62 -6.47
N TRP A 196 -22.89 -6.69 -6.93
CA TRP A 196 -21.44 -6.85 -6.94
C TRP A 196 -20.75 -5.52 -6.60
N ALA A 197 -19.90 -5.52 -5.57
CA ALA A 197 -19.04 -4.39 -5.23
C ALA A 197 -17.67 -4.60 -5.88
N VAL A 198 -17.28 -3.71 -6.82
CA VAL A 198 -16.11 -3.93 -7.66
C VAL A 198 -15.51 -2.64 -8.20
N TRP A 199 -14.21 -2.71 -8.51
CA TRP A 199 -13.41 -1.61 -9.05
C TRP A 199 -12.99 -1.84 -10.50
N ASP A 200 -12.48 -0.78 -11.14
CA ASP A 200 -11.94 -0.84 -12.48
C ASP A 200 -10.69 -1.73 -12.59
N PRO A 201 -10.55 -2.44 -13.72
CA PRO A 201 -11.37 -2.37 -14.94
C PRO A 201 -12.58 -3.30 -14.93
N PHE A 202 -12.80 -4.09 -13.91
CA PHE A 202 -13.95 -5.01 -13.85
C PHE A 202 -15.28 -4.26 -13.82
N LEU A 203 -15.32 -3.10 -13.13
CA LEU A 203 -16.50 -2.23 -13.12
C LEU A 203 -16.84 -1.76 -14.53
N ALA A 204 -15.89 -1.24 -15.28
CA ALA A 204 -16.09 -0.80 -16.67
C ALA A 204 -16.60 -1.94 -17.56
N ALA A 205 -16.05 -3.14 -17.40
CA ALA A 205 -16.51 -4.31 -18.14
C ALA A 205 -17.93 -4.73 -17.75
N ALA A 206 -18.34 -4.58 -16.49
CA ALA A 206 -19.68 -4.85 -16.03
C ALA A 206 -20.69 -3.86 -16.62
N GLU A 207 -20.36 -2.56 -16.61
CA GLU A 207 -21.22 -1.50 -17.15
C GLU A 207 -21.41 -1.62 -18.67
N LEU A 208 -20.34 -1.85 -19.43
CA LEU A 208 -20.40 -1.87 -20.89
C LEU A 208 -20.87 -3.23 -21.48
N HIS A 209 -20.45 -4.33 -20.89
CA HIS A 209 -20.67 -5.66 -21.46
C HIS A 209 -21.44 -6.61 -20.55
N GLY A 210 -21.68 -6.23 -19.30
CA GLY A 210 -22.32 -7.06 -18.29
C GLY A 210 -23.79 -6.69 -18.01
N GLN A 211 -24.36 -5.74 -18.75
CA GLN A 211 -25.70 -5.23 -18.48
C GLN A 211 -25.87 -4.86 -17.00
N ALA A 212 -24.89 -4.16 -16.45
CA ALA A 212 -24.85 -3.76 -15.06
C ALA A 212 -25.23 -2.27 -14.91
N ARG A 213 -26.07 -2.00 -13.92
CA ARG A 213 -26.42 -0.64 -13.50
C ARG A 213 -25.73 -0.32 -12.18
N VAL A 214 -25.13 0.87 -12.08
CA VAL A 214 -24.55 1.39 -10.84
C VAL A 214 -25.66 1.82 -9.89
N VAL A 215 -25.63 1.31 -8.65
CA VAL A 215 -26.51 1.76 -7.55
C VAL A 215 -25.87 2.92 -6.81
N THR A 216 -24.59 2.80 -6.46
CA THR A 216 -23.79 3.83 -5.79
C THR A 216 -22.29 3.63 -6.08
N LYS A 217 -21.50 4.68 -5.94
CA LYS A 217 -20.05 4.70 -6.22
C LYS A 217 -19.27 5.40 -5.11
N THR A 218 -17.97 5.29 -5.10
CA THR A 218 -17.12 5.91 -4.07
C THR A 218 -17.28 7.43 -3.97
N GLY A 219 -17.52 8.13 -5.07
CA GLY A 219 -17.75 9.58 -5.04
C GLY A 219 -19.01 10.03 -4.30
N ASP A 220 -19.91 9.11 -3.91
CA ASP A 220 -21.08 9.38 -3.08
C ASP A 220 -20.75 9.33 -1.57
N PHE A 221 -19.46 9.09 -1.23
CA PHE A 221 -18.89 8.95 0.10
C PHE A 221 -17.62 9.79 0.24
N ASP A 222 -16.87 9.58 1.35
CA ASP A 222 -15.60 10.25 1.59
C ASP A 222 -14.54 9.85 0.56
N LYS A 223 -13.58 10.74 0.37
CA LYS A 223 -12.40 10.53 -0.46
C LYS A 223 -11.67 9.25 -0.06
N THR A 224 -11.25 8.48 -1.06
CA THR A 224 -10.53 7.24 -0.86
C THR A 224 -9.10 7.30 -1.42
N TYR A 225 -8.23 6.45 -0.90
CA TYR A 225 -6.84 6.40 -1.27
C TYR A 225 -6.42 4.98 -1.67
N ALA A 226 -5.40 4.89 -2.49
CA ALA A 226 -4.67 3.67 -2.75
C ALA A 226 -3.23 3.84 -2.27
N PHE A 227 -2.58 2.76 -1.92
CA PHE A 227 -1.27 2.79 -1.27
C PHE A 227 -0.23 1.97 -2.02
N TYR A 228 1.00 2.44 -1.93
CA TYR A 228 2.19 1.69 -2.24
C TYR A 228 2.75 1.14 -0.93
N ILE A 229 2.91 -0.17 -0.89
CA ILE A 229 3.33 -0.92 0.29
C ILE A 229 4.66 -1.58 -0.02
N ALA A 230 5.54 -1.62 0.97
CA ALA A 230 6.84 -2.26 0.85
C ALA A 230 7.08 -3.30 1.95
N ASN A 231 7.94 -4.28 1.66
CA ASN A 231 8.43 -5.23 2.64
C ASN A 231 9.41 -4.53 3.59
N PRO A 232 9.20 -4.53 4.92
CA PRO A 232 10.04 -3.81 5.87
C PRO A 232 11.50 -4.22 5.84
N LYS A 233 11.80 -5.50 5.61
CA LYS A 233 13.19 -6.00 5.52
C LYS A 233 13.90 -5.41 4.30
N PHE A 234 13.19 -5.30 3.17
CA PHE A 234 13.74 -4.68 1.97
C PHE A 234 13.97 -3.17 2.18
N VAL A 235 13.00 -2.47 2.75
CA VAL A 235 13.10 -1.03 3.05
C VAL A 235 14.28 -0.72 3.98
N THR A 236 14.45 -1.54 5.04
CA THR A 236 15.55 -1.39 5.99
C THR A 236 16.91 -1.68 5.35
N ALA A 237 17.00 -2.70 4.49
CA ALA A 237 18.25 -3.05 3.81
C ALA A 237 18.59 -2.07 2.68
N HIS A 238 17.58 -1.46 2.03
CA HIS A 238 17.73 -0.64 0.84
C HIS A 238 16.85 0.63 0.88
N PRO A 239 17.05 1.53 1.85
CA PRO A 239 16.18 2.72 2.02
C PRO A 239 16.18 3.62 0.78
N GLN A 240 17.31 3.79 0.11
CA GLN A 240 17.44 4.58 -1.12
C GLN A 240 16.67 3.96 -2.30
N ALA A 241 16.51 2.64 -2.32
CA ALA A 241 15.71 1.96 -3.34
C ALA A 241 14.23 2.35 -3.23
N THR A 242 13.72 2.62 -2.03
CA THR A 242 12.36 3.09 -1.84
C THR A 242 12.14 4.44 -2.51
N GLU A 243 13.04 5.39 -2.33
CA GLU A 243 12.99 6.70 -3.01
C GLU A 243 13.06 6.55 -4.53
N GLY A 244 13.96 5.70 -5.03
CA GLY A 244 14.09 5.42 -6.46
C GLY A 244 12.82 4.80 -7.05
N VAL A 245 12.18 3.86 -6.36
CA VAL A 245 10.89 3.28 -6.81
C VAL A 245 9.82 4.36 -6.89
N LEU A 246 9.66 5.20 -5.86
CA LEU A 246 8.67 6.28 -5.86
C LEU A 246 8.96 7.32 -6.95
N LYS A 247 10.23 7.62 -7.21
CA LYS A 247 10.66 8.49 -8.30
C LYS A 247 10.27 7.92 -9.68
N ALA A 248 10.54 6.65 -9.93
CA ALA A 248 10.16 5.97 -11.18
C ALA A 248 8.64 5.95 -11.40
N LEU A 249 7.86 5.76 -10.34
CA LEU A 249 6.39 5.81 -10.40
C LEU A 249 5.87 7.23 -10.73
N ASN A 250 6.50 8.27 -10.19
CA ASN A 250 6.16 9.66 -10.52
C ASN A 250 6.58 10.03 -11.94
N GLN A 251 7.67 9.46 -12.47
CA GLN A 251 8.03 9.57 -13.89
C GLN A 251 6.95 8.93 -14.77
N ALA A 252 6.44 7.76 -14.38
CA ALA A 252 5.33 7.11 -15.09
C ALA A 252 4.06 7.97 -15.08
N ASP A 253 3.69 8.57 -13.95
CA ASP A 253 2.53 9.48 -13.88
C ASP A 253 2.69 10.69 -14.81
N GLN A 254 3.86 11.36 -14.78
CA GLN A 254 4.15 12.49 -15.67
C GLN A 254 4.12 12.08 -17.14
N TRP A 255 4.62 10.89 -17.47
CA TRP A 255 4.60 10.34 -18.82
C TRP A 255 3.16 10.06 -19.28
N ILE A 256 2.31 9.49 -18.41
CA ILE A 256 0.88 9.24 -18.69
C ILE A 256 0.17 10.54 -19.05
N VAL A 257 0.40 11.62 -18.30
CA VAL A 257 -0.23 12.92 -18.56
C VAL A 257 0.15 13.45 -19.94
N LYS A 258 1.42 13.30 -20.33
CA LYS A 258 1.94 13.80 -21.62
C LYS A 258 1.59 12.89 -22.82
N ASN A 259 1.39 11.58 -22.57
CA ASN A 259 1.28 10.56 -23.62
C ASN A 259 0.02 9.72 -23.46
N GLN A 260 -1.16 10.35 -23.27
CA GLN A 260 -2.41 9.66 -22.90
C GLN A 260 -2.82 8.56 -23.90
N THR A 261 -2.59 8.78 -25.20
CA THR A 261 -2.89 7.76 -26.24
C THR A 261 -2.03 6.50 -26.07
N GLN A 262 -0.73 6.68 -25.84
CA GLN A 262 0.18 5.56 -25.62
C GLN A 262 -0.09 4.89 -24.26
N ALA A 263 -0.39 5.66 -23.23
CA ALA A 263 -0.75 5.14 -21.91
C ALA A 263 -2.04 4.29 -21.97
N LEU A 264 -3.04 4.71 -22.74
CA LEU A 264 -4.24 3.92 -22.98
C LEU A 264 -3.91 2.62 -23.73
N HIS A 265 -3.03 2.67 -24.75
CA HIS A 265 -2.59 1.48 -25.47
C HIS A 265 -1.84 0.50 -24.53
N THR A 266 -0.90 1.01 -23.72
CA THR A 266 -0.22 0.23 -22.67
C THR A 266 -1.22 -0.41 -21.71
N TYR A 267 -2.22 0.36 -21.23
CA TYR A 267 -3.26 -0.15 -20.34
C TYR A 267 -4.07 -1.26 -20.99
N GLN A 268 -4.54 -1.07 -22.22
CA GLN A 268 -5.28 -2.08 -22.96
C GLN A 268 -4.49 -3.37 -23.17
N LYS A 269 -3.25 -3.25 -23.66
CA LYS A 269 -2.35 -4.38 -23.91
C LYS A 269 -2.05 -5.15 -22.61
N SER A 270 -1.73 -4.44 -21.54
CA SER A 270 -1.36 -5.04 -20.23
C SER A 270 -2.53 -5.72 -19.54
N THR A 271 -3.75 -5.23 -19.73
CA THR A 271 -4.95 -5.79 -19.09
C THR A 271 -5.65 -6.85 -19.95
N GLY A 272 -5.38 -6.89 -21.26
CA GLY A 272 -6.05 -7.78 -22.21
C GLY A 272 -7.53 -7.44 -22.43
N LEU A 273 -7.95 -6.20 -22.13
CA LEU A 273 -9.33 -5.76 -22.21
C LEU A 273 -9.74 -5.38 -23.64
N PRO A 274 -11.04 -5.49 -24.00
CA PRO A 274 -11.60 -4.83 -25.17
C PRO A 274 -11.29 -3.33 -25.16
N ALA A 275 -11.10 -2.73 -26.34
CA ALA A 275 -10.65 -1.34 -26.46
C ALA A 275 -11.59 -0.33 -25.80
N ASP A 276 -12.91 -0.53 -25.94
CA ASP A 276 -13.95 0.30 -25.33
C ASP A 276 -13.93 0.23 -23.80
N VAL A 277 -13.77 -0.97 -23.22
CA VAL A 277 -13.66 -1.18 -21.78
C VAL A 277 -12.37 -0.55 -21.23
N ALA A 278 -11.23 -0.76 -21.90
CA ALA A 278 -9.97 -0.15 -21.51
C ALA A 278 -10.05 1.37 -21.54
N LYS A 279 -10.63 1.95 -22.61
CA LYS A 279 -10.82 3.39 -22.75
C LYS A 279 -11.75 3.94 -21.64
N TYR A 280 -12.86 3.29 -21.38
CA TYR A 280 -13.84 3.74 -20.40
C TYR A 280 -13.25 3.74 -18.98
N ALA A 281 -12.52 2.68 -18.60
CA ALA A 281 -11.81 2.62 -17.32
C ALA A 281 -10.68 3.66 -17.24
N PHE A 282 -9.92 3.85 -18.33
CA PHE A 282 -8.84 4.83 -18.41
C PHE A 282 -9.34 6.28 -18.28
N ASP A 283 -10.46 6.62 -18.94
CA ASP A 283 -10.96 7.98 -18.99
C ASP A 283 -11.44 8.49 -17.61
N ARG A 284 -11.94 7.61 -16.75
CA ARG A 284 -12.40 8.00 -15.41
C ARG A 284 -11.30 7.99 -14.33
N ARG A 285 -10.07 7.61 -14.67
CA ARG A 285 -8.92 7.75 -13.76
C ARG A 285 -8.51 9.21 -13.59
N LEU A 286 -7.95 9.53 -12.40
CA LEU A 286 -7.30 10.82 -12.22
C LEU A 286 -6.00 10.86 -13.05
N LYS A 287 -5.77 11.96 -13.73
CA LYS A 287 -4.56 12.24 -14.50
C LYS A 287 -4.25 13.75 -14.38
N PRO A 288 -3.25 14.15 -13.58
CA PRO A 288 -2.25 13.33 -12.86
C PRO A 288 -2.80 12.56 -11.65
N SER A 289 -2.10 11.49 -11.30
CA SER A 289 -2.28 10.72 -10.08
C SER A 289 -0.90 10.43 -9.46
N PRO A 290 -0.20 11.46 -8.96
CA PRO A 290 1.15 11.30 -8.43
C PRO A 290 1.17 10.48 -7.17
N VAL A 291 2.25 9.73 -7.00
CA VAL A 291 2.54 9.04 -5.73
C VAL A 291 3.12 10.05 -4.75
N GLN A 292 2.51 10.17 -3.59
CA GLN A 292 2.84 11.17 -2.57
C GLN A 292 3.27 10.48 -1.26
N PRO A 293 4.15 11.12 -0.46
CA PRO A 293 4.39 10.71 0.92
C PRO A 293 3.10 10.80 1.76
N LEU A 294 2.89 9.87 2.69
CA LEU A 294 1.69 9.86 3.51
C LEU A 294 1.61 11.13 4.37
N THR A 295 0.49 11.83 4.28
CA THR A 295 0.17 13.00 5.12
C THR A 295 -0.57 12.56 6.39
N THR A 296 -0.59 13.42 7.41
CA THR A 296 -1.37 13.19 8.63
C THR A 296 -2.84 12.91 8.34
N GLU A 297 -3.43 13.62 7.37
CA GLU A 297 -4.82 13.41 6.93
C GLU A 297 -5.03 11.99 6.37
N VAL A 298 -4.14 11.53 5.51
CA VAL A 298 -4.23 10.20 4.89
C VAL A 298 -4.02 9.10 5.93
N ILE A 299 -3.07 9.27 6.84
CA ILE A 299 -2.83 8.34 7.95
C ILE A 299 -4.05 8.26 8.87
N GLN A 300 -4.66 9.41 9.20
CA GLN A 300 -5.87 9.44 10.02
C GLN A 300 -7.07 8.81 9.31
N SER A 301 -7.24 9.06 8.01
CA SER A 301 -8.26 8.39 7.19
C SER A 301 -8.10 6.86 7.23
N GLN A 302 -6.87 6.38 7.09
CA GLN A 302 -6.56 4.95 7.15
C GLN A 302 -6.79 4.36 8.54
N GLN A 303 -6.45 5.11 9.61
CA GLN A 303 -6.71 4.73 10.99
C GLN A 303 -8.21 4.63 11.28
N ASN A 304 -9.01 5.58 10.77
CA ASN A 304 -10.46 5.57 10.95
C ASN A 304 -11.11 4.31 10.35
N ILE A 305 -10.63 3.86 9.17
CA ILE A 305 -11.10 2.60 8.57
C ILE A 305 -10.73 1.41 9.46
N ALA A 306 -9.52 1.38 10.00
CA ALA A 306 -9.06 0.33 10.90
C ALA A 306 -9.91 0.27 12.19
N ASP A 307 -10.17 1.41 12.80
CA ASP A 307 -10.98 1.54 14.01
C ASP A 307 -12.44 1.11 13.75
N GLN A 308 -13.01 1.51 12.62
CA GLN A 308 -14.34 1.07 12.19
C GLN A 308 -14.41 -0.45 12.00
N PHE A 309 -13.39 -1.04 11.37
CA PHE A 309 -13.36 -2.48 11.16
C PHE A 309 -13.22 -3.28 12.44
N GLN A 310 -12.47 -2.76 13.41
CA GLN A 310 -12.37 -3.35 14.74
C GLN A 310 -13.72 -3.27 15.47
N GLN A 311 -14.41 -2.12 15.43
CA GLN A 311 -15.74 -1.93 16.03
C GLN A 311 -16.80 -2.86 15.42
N LEU A 312 -16.71 -3.11 14.11
CA LEU A 312 -17.60 -4.02 13.38
C LEU A 312 -17.22 -5.52 13.57
N GLY A 313 -16.12 -5.82 14.30
CA GLY A 313 -15.62 -7.18 14.46
C GLY A 313 -15.05 -7.81 13.18
N LEU A 314 -14.75 -7.00 12.16
CA LEU A 314 -14.18 -7.46 10.89
C LEU A 314 -12.67 -7.73 10.99
N ILE A 315 -12.00 -7.10 11.94
CA ILE A 315 -10.63 -7.43 12.37
C ILE A 315 -10.60 -7.73 13.87
N PRO A 316 -9.75 -8.68 14.32
CA PRO A 316 -9.79 -9.16 15.70
C PRO A 316 -9.16 -8.19 16.70
N ASN A 317 -8.20 -7.38 16.26
CA ASN A 317 -7.38 -6.55 17.13
C ASN A 317 -7.34 -5.09 16.64
N LYS A 318 -7.18 -4.17 17.57
CA LYS A 318 -6.85 -2.79 17.25
C LYS A 318 -5.45 -2.74 16.65
N ILE A 319 -5.30 -1.98 15.56
CA ILE A 319 -4.01 -1.72 14.89
C ILE A 319 -3.71 -0.21 14.88
N HIS A 320 -2.44 0.12 14.71
CA HIS A 320 -1.97 1.49 14.60
C HIS A 320 -1.22 1.68 13.27
N VAL A 321 -1.72 2.58 12.43
CA VAL A 321 -1.16 2.82 11.08
C VAL A 321 0.13 3.62 11.14
N GLN A 322 0.18 4.67 11.96
CA GLN A 322 1.32 5.60 12.04
C GLN A 322 2.69 4.92 12.21
N PRO A 323 2.90 3.90 13.10
CA PRO A 323 4.21 3.31 13.32
C PRO A 323 4.81 2.57 12.11
N ILE A 324 4.00 2.20 11.14
CA ILE A 324 4.44 1.46 9.94
C ILE A 324 4.45 2.33 8.67
N VAL A 325 4.38 3.64 8.86
CA VAL A 325 4.57 4.60 7.76
C VAL A 325 6.06 4.89 7.61
N TRP A 326 6.58 4.61 6.43
CA TRP A 326 7.96 4.94 6.08
C TRP A 326 8.09 6.43 5.75
N THR A 327 9.19 7.03 6.19
CA THR A 327 9.59 8.40 5.81
C THR A 327 11.05 8.42 5.38
N ALA A 328 11.40 9.23 4.40
CA ALA A 328 12.78 9.34 3.88
C ALA A 328 13.83 9.72 4.96
N ASN A 329 13.39 10.31 6.09
CA ASN A 329 14.27 10.77 7.17
C ASN A 329 14.32 9.81 8.37
N SER A 330 13.83 8.57 8.24
CA SER A 330 13.79 7.60 9.35
C SER A 330 15.05 6.72 9.43
N HIS A 331 16.19 7.19 8.89
CA HIS A 331 17.45 6.44 8.88
C HIS A 331 18.61 7.26 9.44
#